data_750573a598fd26498c5a85a612a14f25
#
_entry.id   750573a598fd26498c5a85a612a14f25
#
_cell.length_a   1.000
_cell.length_b   1.000
_cell.length_c   1.000
_cell.angle_alpha   90.00
_cell.angle_beta   90.00
_cell.angle_gamma   90.00
#
_symmetry.space_group_name_H-M   'P 1'
#
loop_
_entity.id
_entity.type
_entity.pdbx_description
1 polymer ?
#
loop_
_entity_poly.entity_id
_entity_poly.type
_entity_poly.pdbx_seq_one_letter_code
_entity_poly.pdbx_strand_id
1 'polypeptide(L)'
;PVVEHRVAPVQKPAAKADYYVQSIYFDSDQDVPRADQTPNLQAALNAAQQYPNDQVKLMGNADTDANPQYNIGLSERRIQDVAQYLVNNGVDANRLIGIANGDAKPVATNSTASGKAENRRVDVYIHR
;
A
#
# COMPACT_ATOMS: atom_id res chain seq x y z
N PRO A 1 1.55 -10.05 -37.39
CA PRO A 1 1.55 -10.40 -36.72
C PRO A 1 1.58 -10.65 -36.00
N VAL A 2 1.36 -10.30 -36.11
CA VAL A 2 1.40 -10.74 -35.30
C VAL A 2 1.46 -11.21 -34.52
N VAL A 3 1.43 -10.80 -34.68
CA VAL A 3 1.48 -11.33 -33.86
C VAL A 3 1.53 -11.79 -33.08
N GLU A 4 1.40 -11.39 -33.28
CA GLU A 4 1.48 -11.81 -32.51
C GLU A 4 1.52 -12.21 -31.67
N HIS A 5 1.64 -11.97 -31.94
CA HIS A 5 1.76 -12.52 -31.06
C HIS A 5 1.98 -12.80 -30.24
N ARG A 6 2.17 -12.49 -30.63
CA ARG A 6 2.44 -12.83 -29.79
C ARG A 6 2.78 -13.25 -29.03
N VAL A 7 2.95 -13.07 -29.17
CA VAL A 7 3.33 -13.42 -28.23
C VAL A 7 3.51 -13.65 -27.30
N ALA A 8 3.58 -13.35 -27.35
CA ALA A 8 3.78 -13.55 -26.30
C ALA A 8 3.79 -13.86 -25.46
N PRO A 9 3.80 -13.84 -25.50
CA PRO A 9 3.77 -14.04 -24.48
C PRO A 9 4.04 -14.39 -23.75
N VAL A 10 4.05 -14.08 -23.81
CA VAL A 10 4.22 -14.34 -23.02
C VAL A 10 4.67 -14.58 -22.27
N GLN A 11 4.85 -14.21 -22.02
CA GLN A 11 5.15 -14.48 -21.17
C GLN A 11 5.53 -14.40 -20.37
N LYS A 12 5.24 -13.99 -20.22
CA LYS A 12 5.53 -13.82 -19.43
C LYS A 12 5.97 -14.32 -18.47
N PRO A 13 6.58 -14.22 -18.59
CA PRO A 13 7.00 -14.84 -17.51
C PRO A 13 6.90 -14.37 -16.47
N ALA A 14 6.88 -14.67 -16.75
CA ALA A 14 6.69 -14.82 -15.55
C ALA A 14 6.49 -13.66 -14.75
N ALA A 15 5.35 -13.20 -14.85
CA ALA A 15 4.92 -12.24 -13.90
C ALA A 15 5.00 -12.87 -12.53
N LYS A 16 5.86 -12.38 -11.70
CA LYS A 16 5.93 -12.77 -10.31
C LYS A 16 4.77 -12.12 -9.57
N ALA A 17 4.25 -12.79 -8.58
CA ALA A 17 3.25 -12.21 -7.69
C ALA A 17 3.87 -11.05 -6.90
N ASP A 18 3.06 -10.06 -6.55
CA ASP A 18 3.51 -8.99 -5.67
C ASP A 18 3.99 -9.60 -4.35
N TYR A 19 5.05 -9.02 -3.80
CA TYR A 19 5.62 -9.48 -2.55
C TYR A 19 5.13 -8.57 -1.43
N TYR A 20 4.28 -9.12 -0.54
CA TYR A 20 3.81 -8.39 0.63
C TYR A 20 4.95 -8.18 1.63
N VAL A 21 5.12 -6.94 2.06
CA VAL A 21 6.19 -6.56 2.99
C VAL A 21 5.64 -6.33 4.39
N GLN A 22 4.72 -5.38 4.53
CA GLN A 22 4.28 -4.91 5.83
C GLN A 22 3.04 -4.04 5.68
N SER A 23 2.28 -3.91 6.76
CA SER A 23 1.18 -2.94 6.86
C SER A 23 1.53 -1.86 7.86
N ILE A 24 1.14 -0.63 7.54
CA ILE A 24 1.30 0.54 8.40
C ILE A 24 -0.08 0.92 8.90
N TYR A 25 -0.25 1.04 10.22
CA TYR A 25 -1.57 1.23 10.84
C TYR A 25 -1.78 2.67 11.31
N PHE A 26 -3.05 3.06 11.31
CA PHE A 26 -3.48 4.43 11.60
C PHE A 26 -4.62 4.43 12.61
N ASP A 27 -4.68 5.48 13.42
CA ASP A 27 -5.83 5.68 14.30
C ASP A 27 -7.02 6.20 13.51
N SER A 28 -8.20 6.16 14.14
CA SER A 28 -9.45 6.61 13.53
C SER A 28 -9.31 8.03 13.00
N ASP A 29 -9.71 8.22 11.74
CA ASP A 29 -9.71 9.52 11.05
C ASP A 29 -8.33 10.20 10.99
N GLN A 30 -7.25 9.45 11.18
CA GLN A 30 -5.89 10.00 11.11
C GLN A 30 -5.19 9.57 9.82
N ASP A 31 -4.40 10.49 9.26
CA ASP A 31 -3.57 10.23 8.10
C ASP A 31 -2.08 10.20 8.43
N VAL A 32 -1.73 10.28 9.72
CA VAL A 32 -0.38 10.10 10.22
C VAL A 32 -0.32 8.72 10.87
N PRO A 33 0.69 7.89 10.59
CA PRO A 33 0.81 6.58 11.22
C PRO A 33 0.83 6.67 12.74
N ARG A 34 0.32 5.65 13.39
CA ARG A 34 0.41 5.55 14.85
C ARG A 34 1.88 5.60 15.27
N ALA A 35 2.11 6.11 16.49
CA ALA A 35 3.48 6.30 17.01
C ALA A 35 4.28 4.99 17.09
N ASP A 36 3.60 3.85 17.24
CA ASP A 36 4.25 2.54 17.32
C ASP A 36 4.58 1.93 15.96
N GLN A 37 4.36 2.65 14.85
CA GLN A 37 4.55 2.13 13.50
C GLN A 37 5.94 2.38 12.92
N THR A 38 6.86 2.99 13.68
CA THR A 38 8.23 3.24 13.20
C THR A 38 8.93 1.96 12.71
N PRO A 39 8.86 0.82 13.43
CA PRO A 39 9.46 -0.40 12.91
C PRO A 39 8.83 -0.88 11.59
N ASN A 40 7.52 -0.68 11.43
CA ASN A 40 6.82 -1.09 10.22
C ASN A 40 7.22 -0.20 9.03
N LEU A 41 7.35 1.09 9.26
CA LEU A 41 7.85 2.03 8.24
C LEU A 41 9.28 1.69 7.85
N GLN A 42 10.11 1.36 8.83
CA GLN A 42 11.51 0.97 8.59
C GLN A 42 11.57 -0.32 7.76
N ALA A 43 10.69 -1.29 8.03
CA ALA A 43 10.64 -2.52 7.26
C ALA A 43 10.27 -2.26 5.80
N ALA A 44 9.32 -1.34 5.57
CA ALA A 44 8.94 -0.95 4.22
C ALA A 44 10.11 -0.30 3.48
N LEU A 45 10.83 0.59 4.15
CA LEU A 45 12.02 1.24 3.58
C LEU A 45 13.10 0.23 3.25
N ASN A 46 13.38 -0.70 4.17
CA ASN A 46 14.39 -1.73 3.96
C ASN A 46 14.09 -2.58 2.73
N ALA A 47 12.82 -2.96 2.55
CA ALA A 47 12.41 -3.74 1.39
C ALA A 47 12.56 -2.94 0.10
N ALA A 48 12.18 -1.66 0.10
CA ALA A 48 12.34 -0.80 -1.07
C ALA A 48 13.81 -0.67 -1.47
N GLN A 49 14.70 -0.63 -0.50
CA GLN A 49 16.15 -0.54 -0.74
C GLN A 49 16.72 -1.88 -1.20
N GLN A 50 16.17 -2.98 -0.71
CA GLN A 50 16.63 -4.33 -1.07
C GLN A 50 16.26 -4.69 -2.52
N TYR A 51 15.15 -4.14 -3.03
CA TYR A 51 14.68 -4.38 -4.39
C TYR A 51 14.68 -3.07 -5.19
N PRO A 52 15.85 -2.49 -5.45
CA PRO A 52 15.95 -1.11 -5.95
C PRO A 52 15.40 -0.88 -7.35
N ASN A 53 15.21 -1.95 -8.12
CA ASN A 53 14.72 -1.85 -9.49
C ASN A 53 13.23 -2.13 -9.61
N ASP A 54 12.57 -2.49 -8.52
CA ASP A 54 11.14 -2.82 -8.52
C ASP A 54 10.31 -1.62 -8.06
N GLN A 55 9.04 -1.62 -8.41
CA GLN A 55 8.11 -0.62 -7.91
C GLN A 55 7.63 -1.00 -6.53
N VAL A 56 7.24 0.01 -5.75
CA VAL A 56 6.67 -0.16 -4.41
C VAL A 56 5.21 0.21 -4.48
N LYS A 57 4.33 -0.74 -4.20
CA LYS A 57 2.89 -0.55 -4.24
C LYS A 57 2.38 -0.26 -2.84
N LEU A 58 1.63 0.84 -2.70
CA LEU A 58 1.04 1.29 -1.45
C LEU A 58 -0.48 1.24 -1.61
N MET A 59 -1.15 0.37 -0.86
CA MET A 59 -2.60 0.23 -0.92
C MET A 59 -3.21 0.81 0.35
N GLY A 60 -3.86 1.96 0.21
CA GLY A 60 -4.47 2.66 1.34
C GLY A 60 -5.87 2.16 1.64
N ASN A 61 -6.19 2.04 2.92
CA ASN A 61 -7.44 1.47 3.38
C ASN A 61 -7.99 2.23 4.59
N ALA A 62 -9.30 2.16 4.77
CA ALA A 62 -10.01 2.78 5.87
C ALA A 62 -11.02 1.78 6.44
N ASP A 63 -11.52 2.07 7.65
CA ASP A 63 -12.69 1.38 8.18
C ASP A 63 -13.98 2.04 7.62
N THR A 64 -15.14 1.60 8.08
CA THR A 64 -16.43 2.08 7.57
C THR A 64 -17.04 3.22 8.39
N ASP A 65 -16.28 3.89 9.26
CA ASP A 65 -16.83 4.91 10.15
C ASP A 65 -17.30 6.19 9.44
N ALA A 66 -16.75 6.48 8.25
CA ALA A 66 -17.16 7.62 7.46
C ALA A 66 -17.81 7.15 6.16
N ASN A 67 -18.28 8.11 5.33
CA ASN A 67 -18.86 7.73 4.05
C ASN A 67 -17.78 7.23 3.08
N PRO A 68 -18.16 6.45 2.04
CA PRO A 68 -17.19 5.84 1.13
C PRO A 68 -16.29 6.84 0.42
N GLN A 69 -16.82 7.99 0.00
CA GLN A 69 -15.98 8.98 -0.72
C GLN A 69 -14.97 9.62 0.20
N TYR A 70 -15.36 9.94 1.43
CA TYR A 70 -14.42 10.45 2.43
C TYR A 70 -13.32 9.43 2.70
N ASN A 71 -13.68 8.15 2.80
CA ASN A 71 -12.74 7.08 3.08
C ASN A 71 -11.73 6.87 1.96
N ILE A 72 -12.12 7.08 0.70
CA ILE A 72 -11.18 7.07 -0.42
C ILE A 72 -10.16 8.19 -0.25
N GLY A 73 -10.61 9.41 0.03
CA GLY A 73 -9.72 10.54 0.28
C GLY A 73 -8.78 10.31 1.46
N LEU A 74 -9.30 9.74 2.54
CA LEU A 74 -8.49 9.40 3.72
C LEU A 74 -7.43 8.36 3.38
N SER A 75 -7.80 7.32 2.62
CA SER A 75 -6.84 6.31 2.19
C SER A 75 -5.77 6.88 1.28
N GLU A 76 -6.11 7.85 0.41
CA GLU A 76 -5.12 8.57 -0.40
C GLU A 76 -4.13 9.36 0.47
N ARG A 77 -4.63 10.07 1.48
CA ARG A 77 -3.76 10.84 2.39
C ARG A 77 -2.84 9.91 3.20
N ARG A 78 -3.33 8.74 3.58
CA ARG A 78 -2.50 7.73 4.27
C ARG A 78 -1.39 7.22 3.36
N ILE A 79 -1.70 6.96 2.10
CA ILE A 79 -0.69 6.59 1.10
C ILE A 79 0.36 7.69 0.98
N GLN A 80 -0.07 8.95 0.85
CA GLN A 80 0.85 10.07 0.69
C GLN A 80 1.80 10.21 1.86
N ASP A 81 1.32 9.96 3.08
CA ASP A 81 2.17 10.05 4.26
C ASP A 81 3.24 8.95 4.28
N VAL A 82 2.87 7.72 3.95
CA VAL A 82 3.85 6.62 3.83
C VAL A 82 4.81 6.88 2.67
N ALA A 83 4.30 7.34 1.53
CA ALA A 83 5.14 7.68 0.38
C ALA A 83 6.15 8.75 0.72
N GLN A 84 5.74 9.78 1.48
CA GLN A 84 6.63 10.87 1.87
C GLN A 84 7.76 10.36 2.77
N TYR A 85 7.46 9.44 3.68
CA TYR A 85 8.50 8.80 4.49
C TYR A 85 9.54 8.10 3.61
N LEU A 86 9.08 7.34 2.62
CA LEU A 86 9.99 6.62 1.73
C LEU A 86 10.82 7.58 0.88
N VAL A 87 10.20 8.61 0.32
CA VAL A 87 10.90 9.60 -0.50
C VAL A 87 11.93 10.36 0.34
N ASN A 88 11.58 10.76 1.55
CA ASN A 88 12.49 11.45 2.46
C ASN A 88 13.72 10.61 2.83
N ASN A 89 13.61 9.30 2.70
CA ASN A 89 14.69 8.37 3.00
C ASN A 89 15.35 7.79 1.74
N GLY A 90 15.16 8.42 0.59
CA GLY A 90 15.93 8.14 -0.61
C GLY A 90 15.25 7.26 -1.66
N VAL A 91 13.98 6.88 -1.46
CA VAL A 91 13.24 6.13 -2.48
C VAL A 91 12.76 7.09 -3.56
N ASP A 92 13.03 6.77 -4.82
CA ASP A 92 12.59 7.60 -5.95
C ASP A 92 11.06 7.55 -6.03
N ALA A 93 10.45 8.74 -6.08
CA ALA A 93 8.98 8.86 -6.17
C ALA A 93 8.41 8.14 -7.40
N ASN A 94 9.17 8.05 -8.48
CA ASN A 94 8.74 7.35 -9.69
C ASN A 94 8.56 5.84 -9.50
N ARG A 95 9.09 5.28 -8.42
CA ARG A 95 8.93 3.87 -8.09
C ARG A 95 7.62 3.59 -7.35
N LEU A 96 6.93 4.61 -6.85
CA LEU A 96 5.79 4.44 -5.96
C LEU A 96 4.49 4.35 -6.75
N ILE A 97 3.67 3.35 -6.45
CA ILE A 97 2.32 3.17 -6.99
C ILE A 97 1.35 3.24 -5.83
N GLY A 98 0.40 4.18 -5.88
CA GLY A 98 -0.63 4.29 -4.85
C GLY A 98 -1.97 3.79 -5.36
N ILE A 99 -2.65 2.98 -4.56
CA ILE A 99 -4.02 2.52 -4.84
C ILE A 99 -4.86 2.80 -3.60
N ALA A 100 -5.82 3.70 -3.72
CA ALA A 100 -6.71 4.07 -2.62
C ALA A 100 -7.97 3.23 -2.68
N ASN A 101 -8.16 2.35 -1.71
CA ASN A 101 -9.31 1.44 -1.65
C ASN A 101 -10.48 2.00 -0.83
N GLY A 102 -10.25 3.03 -0.02
CA GLY A 102 -11.26 3.43 0.96
C GLY A 102 -11.60 2.26 1.86
N ASP A 103 -12.88 1.93 2.02
CA ASP A 103 -13.34 0.82 2.86
C ASP A 103 -13.67 -0.45 2.05
N ALA A 104 -13.29 -0.52 0.78
CA ALA A 104 -13.71 -1.60 -0.12
C ALA A 104 -12.96 -2.92 0.08
N LYS A 105 -11.83 -2.91 0.78
CA LYS A 105 -10.95 -4.08 0.94
C LYS A 105 -10.66 -4.38 2.41
N PRO A 106 -11.69 -4.71 3.21
CA PRO A 106 -11.46 -5.01 4.62
C PRO A 106 -10.68 -6.32 4.80
N VAL A 107 -9.81 -6.36 5.83
CA VAL A 107 -9.13 -7.59 6.26
C VAL A 107 -9.74 -8.14 7.53
N ALA A 108 -10.60 -7.36 8.18
CA ALA A 108 -11.28 -7.73 9.43
C ALA A 108 -12.66 -7.13 9.44
N THR A 109 -13.47 -7.52 10.43
CA THR A 109 -14.83 -6.99 10.56
C THR A 109 -14.80 -5.50 10.92
N ASN A 110 -15.72 -4.73 10.34
CA ASN A 110 -15.94 -3.35 10.72
C ASN A 110 -16.98 -3.23 11.87
N SER A 111 -17.39 -4.35 12.47
CA SER A 111 -18.36 -4.38 13.54
C SER A 111 -17.76 -4.23 14.94
N THR A 112 -16.45 -4.35 15.06
CA THR A 112 -15.73 -4.24 16.35
C THR A 112 -14.63 -3.20 16.26
N ALA A 113 -14.25 -2.64 17.40
CA ALA A 113 -13.15 -1.67 17.46
C ALA A 113 -11.83 -2.28 16.99
N SER A 114 -11.55 -3.53 17.39
CA SER A 114 -10.31 -4.20 16.99
C SER A 114 -10.28 -4.50 15.50
N GLY A 115 -11.40 -4.91 14.91
CA GLY A 115 -11.49 -5.16 13.48
C GLY A 115 -11.31 -3.88 12.66
N LYS A 116 -11.93 -2.79 13.08
CA LYS A 116 -11.75 -1.48 12.45
C LYS A 116 -10.28 -1.06 12.50
N ALA A 117 -9.62 -1.27 13.64
CA ALA A 117 -8.20 -0.92 13.79
C ALA A 117 -7.33 -1.66 12.79
N GLU A 118 -7.65 -2.91 12.49
CA GLU A 118 -6.92 -3.69 11.48
C GLU A 118 -7.18 -3.20 10.07
N ASN A 119 -8.34 -2.60 9.81
CA ASN A 119 -8.69 -2.08 8.49
C ASN A 119 -8.05 -0.73 8.19
N ARG A 120 -7.67 0.05 9.21
CA ARG A 120 -7.03 1.37 9.05
C ARG A 120 -5.54 1.20 8.77
N ARG A 121 -5.21 0.97 7.50
CA ARG A 121 -3.84 0.59 7.16
C ARG A 121 -3.44 1.00 5.74
N VAL A 122 -2.13 1.05 5.51
CA VAL A 122 -1.53 1.05 4.17
C VAL A 122 -0.75 -0.25 4.05
N ASP A 123 -1.11 -1.08 3.09
CA ASP A 123 -0.37 -2.31 2.80
C ASP A 123 0.75 -1.99 1.82
N VAL A 124 1.94 -2.45 2.12
CA VAL A 124 3.15 -2.21 1.32
C VAL A 124 3.55 -3.50 0.63
N TYR A 125 3.68 -3.43 -0.69
CA TYR A 125 4.12 -4.55 -1.53
C TYR A 125 5.28 -4.12 -2.40
N ILE A 126 6.16 -5.06 -2.72
CA ILE A 126 7.11 -4.90 -3.83
C ILE A 126 6.41 -5.45 -5.06
N HIS A 127 6.25 -4.61 -6.07
CA HIS A 127 5.58 -4.95 -7.32
C HIS A 127 6.62 -5.51 -8.29
N ARG A 128 6.58 -6.81 -8.43
CA ARG A 128 7.60 -7.58 -9.17
C ARG A 128 7.10 -8.01 -10.56
#